data_46f46dfe4f7e84d03cd529c90e5deea2
#
_entry.id   46f46dfe4f7e84d03cd529c90e5deea2
#
_cell.length_a   1.000
_cell.length_b   1.000
_cell.length_c   1.000
_cell.angle_alpha   90.00
_cell.angle_beta   90.00
_cell.angle_gamma   90.00
#
_symmetry.space_group_name_H-M   'P 1'
#
loop_
_entity.id
_entity.type
_entity.pdbx_description
1 polymer ?
#
loop_
_entity_poly.entity_id
_entity_poly.type
_entity_poly.pdbx_seq_one_letter_code
_entity_poly.pdbx_strand_id
1 'polypeptide(L)'
;REKMANIEDVRKAVVEFLEKTFEAKDVKVIKTAKVSDGWEAEAEVYEESSFIKSLGLSTKVQDRNIYAVKLNDGLEVESYERKGQLSARE
;
A
#
# COMPACT_ATOMS: atom_id res chain seq x y z
N ARG A 1 -25.00 9.30 -15.33
CA ARG A 1 -23.82 9.53 -15.93
C ARG A 1 -22.69 8.93 -15.23
N GLU A 2 -21.74 8.65 -15.94
CA GLU A 2 -20.65 8.01 -15.42
C GLU A 2 -19.77 8.92 -14.74
N LYS A 3 -19.22 8.52 -13.63
CA LYS A 3 -18.30 9.29 -12.90
C LYS A 3 -16.95 8.69 -13.07
N MET A 4 -16.04 9.41 -13.62
CA MET A 4 -14.72 8.90 -13.79
C MET A 4 -13.97 8.91 -12.48
N ALA A 5 -13.19 7.88 -12.25
CA ALA A 5 -12.38 7.82 -11.05
C ALA A 5 -11.34 8.91 -11.09
N ASN A 6 -11.01 9.44 -9.94
CA ASN A 6 -9.95 10.43 -9.85
C ASN A 6 -8.90 9.94 -8.86
N ILE A 7 -7.87 10.75 -8.67
CA ILE A 7 -6.75 10.34 -7.83
C ILE A 7 -7.17 10.04 -6.40
N GLU A 8 -8.13 10.81 -5.88
CA GLU A 8 -8.61 10.54 -4.53
C GLU A 8 -9.29 9.19 -4.43
N ASP A 9 -10.07 8.83 -5.44
CA ASP A 9 -10.74 7.53 -5.45
C ASP A 9 -9.72 6.41 -5.46
N VAL A 10 -8.67 6.58 -6.25
CA VAL A 10 -7.62 5.58 -6.34
C VAL A 10 -6.90 5.45 -4.99
N ARG A 11 -6.60 6.58 -4.37
CA ARG A 11 -5.91 6.57 -3.10
C ARG A 11 -6.71 5.81 -2.05
N LYS A 12 -8.01 6.07 -2.00
CA LYS A 12 -8.86 5.39 -1.03
C LYS A 12 -8.90 3.89 -1.27
N ALA A 13 -9.00 3.50 -2.54
CA ALA A 13 -9.05 2.08 -2.87
C ALA A 13 -7.76 1.37 -2.48
N VAL A 14 -6.62 2.02 -2.72
CA VAL A 14 -5.33 1.44 -2.40
C VAL A 14 -5.15 1.31 -0.89
N VAL A 15 -5.52 2.35 -0.15
CA VAL A 15 -5.38 2.32 1.30
C VAL A 15 -6.24 1.20 1.88
N GLU A 16 -7.49 1.11 1.45
CA GLU A 16 -8.38 0.06 1.96
C GLU A 16 -7.83 -1.32 1.65
N PHE A 17 -7.35 -1.50 0.44
CA PHE A 17 -6.82 -2.79 0.04
C PHE A 17 -5.62 -3.19 0.90
N LEU A 18 -4.69 -2.26 1.09
CA LEU A 18 -3.49 -2.58 1.83
C LEU A 18 -3.75 -2.75 3.31
N GLU A 19 -4.66 -1.96 3.86
CA GLU A 19 -5.00 -2.13 5.26
C GLU A 19 -5.61 -3.50 5.53
N LYS A 20 -6.47 -3.95 4.63
CA LYS A 20 -7.08 -5.25 4.82
C LYS A 20 -6.12 -6.39 4.55
N THR A 21 -5.31 -6.24 3.51
CA THR A 21 -4.42 -7.32 3.11
C THR A 21 -3.32 -7.56 4.12
N PHE A 22 -2.78 -6.49 4.68
CA PHE A 22 -1.65 -6.61 5.60
C PHE A 22 -2.01 -6.31 7.04
N GLU A 23 -3.26 -5.97 7.28
CA GLU A 23 -3.69 -5.59 8.62
C GLU A 23 -2.83 -4.47 9.17
N ALA A 24 -2.42 -3.59 8.27
CA ALA A 24 -1.54 -2.51 8.65
C ALA A 24 -2.34 -1.34 9.17
N LYS A 25 -1.77 -0.60 10.09
CA LYS A 25 -2.46 0.55 10.66
C LYS A 25 -2.13 1.82 9.92
N ASP A 26 -0.94 1.91 9.39
CA ASP A 26 -0.52 3.12 8.71
C ASP A 26 -0.15 2.81 7.28
N VAL A 27 -0.92 3.36 6.36
CA VAL A 27 -0.68 3.21 4.93
C VAL A 27 -0.68 4.59 4.34
N LYS A 28 0.36 4.92 3.59
CA LYS A 28 0.46 6.23 2.99
C LYS A 28 0.75 6.08 1.51
N VAL A 29 -0.14 6.57 0.68
CA VAL A 29 0.05 6.51 -0.76
C VAL A 29 1.02 7.60 -1.16
N ILE A 30 2.08 7.23 -1.86
CA ILE A 30 3.13 8.17 -2.24
C ILE A 30 3.17 8.44 -3.74
N LYS A 31 2.44 7.67 -4.52
CA LYS A 31 2.40 7.90 -5.95
C LYS A 31 1.13 7.35 -6.53
N THR A 32 0.55 8.06 -7.47
CA THR A 32 -0.63 7.61 -8.18
C THR A 32 -0.48 8.08 -9.62
N ALA A 33 -0.70 7.18 -10.56
CA ALA A 33 -0.58 7.51 -11.97
C ALA A 33 -1.64 6.79 -12.77
N LYS A 34 -2.19 7.50 -13.74
CA LYS A 34 -3.12 6.89 -14.67
C LYS A 34 -2.33 6.20 -15.75
N VAL A 35 -2.72 4.98 -16.09
CA VAL A 35 -2.09 4.25 -17.18
C VAL A 35 -3.18 3.89 -18.17
N SER A 36 -2.78 3.29 -19.28
CA SER A 36 -3.72 3.11 -20.39
C SER A 36 -4.93 2.25 -20.04
N ASP A 37 -4.76 1.27 -19.16
CA ASP A 37 -5.85 0.34 -18.83
C ASP A 37 -6.19 0.37 -17.36
N GLY A 38 -5.90 1.45 -16.69
CA GLY A 38 -6.23 1.55 -15.28
C GLY A 38 -5.37 2.53 -14.55
N TRP A 39 -4.93 2.15 -13.37
CA TRP A 39 -4.15 3.02 -12.51
C TRP A 39 -3.01 2.26 -11.86
N GLU A 40 -1.97 2.97 -11.52
CA GLU A 40 -0.88 2.41 -10.74
C GLU A 40 -0.62 3.31 -9.55
N ALA A 41 -0.31 2.70 -8.43
CA ALA A 41 -0.03 3.46 -7.23
C ALA A 41 1.09 2.82 -6.45
N GLU A 42 1.79 3.63 -5.67
CA GLU A 42 2.78 3.13 -4.75
C GLU A 42 2.44 3.65 -3.38
N ALA A 43 2.62 2.82 -2.38
CA ALA A 43 2.28 3.20 -1.03
C ALA A 43 3.28 2.65 -0.06
N GLU A 44 3.46 3.41 1.02
CA GLU A 44 4.27 2.96 2.15
C GLU A 44 3.35 2.29 3.14
N VAL A 45 3.74 1.11 3.58
CA VAL A 45 2.98 0.39 4.57
C VAL A 45 3.91 0.17 5.76
N TYR A 46 3.45 0.56 6.94
CA TYR A 46 4.24 0.42 8.15
C TYR A 46 3.73 -0.78 8.91
N GLU A 47 4.60 -1.78 9.04
CA GLU A 47 4.23 -3.03 9.69
C GLU A 47 5.18 -3.30 10.83
N GLU A 48 4.69 -3.98 11.84
CA GLU A 48 5.58 -4.35 12.92
C GLU A 48 6.70 -5.21 12.38
N SER A 49 7.88 -5.02 12.93
CA SER A 49 9.03 -5.82 12.52
C SER A 49 8.73 -7.29 12.77
N SER A 50 8.80 -8.10 11.74
CA SER A 50 8.52 -9.51 11.90
C SER A 50 9.55 -10.19 12.77
N PHE A 51 10.78 -9.69 12.76
CA PHE A 51 11.81 -10.26 13.63
C PHE A 51 11.45 -10.06 15.10
N ILE A 52 11.12 -8.82 15.47
CA ILE A 52 10.78 -8.52 16.86
C ILE A 52 9.51 -9.25 17.27
N LYS A 53 8.55 -9.31 16.35
CA LYS A 53 7.28 -9.98 16.64
C LYS A 53 7.51 -11.46 16.90
N SER A 54 8.42 -12.08 16.17
CA SER A 54 8.68 -13.49 16.34
C SER A 54 9.32 -13.81 17.69
N LEU A 55 9.88 -12.80 18.35
CA LEU A 55 10.46 -12.97 19.67
C LEU A 55 9.42 -12.81 20.78
N GLY A 56 8.18 -12.53 20.39
CA GLY A 56 7.12 -12.36 21.38
C GLY A 56 7.19 -11.04 22.13
N LEU A 57 7.88 -10.06 21.58
CA LEU A 57 8.05 -8.78 22.23
C LEU A 57 7.17 -7.71 21.60
N SER A 58 6.69 -6.82 22.43
CA SER A 58 6.03 -5.63 21.93
C SER A 58 7.08 -4.69 21.41
N THR A 59 6.78 -4.00 20.35
CA THR A 59 7.78 -3.10 19.80
C THR A 59 7.11 -1.92 19.14
N LYS A 60 7.83 -0.81 19.15
CA LYS A 60 7.44 0.35 18.37
C LYS A 60 8.19 0.40 17.07
N VAL A 61 9.09 -0.54 16.85
CA VAL A 61 9.85 -0.58 15.60
C VAL A 61 8.99 -1.13 14.52
N GLN A 62 8.91 -0.43 13.41
CA GLN A 62 8.13 -0.85 12.26
C GLN A 62 8.99 -0.83 11.03
N ASP A 63 8.75 -1.80 10.17
CA ASP A 63 9.40 -1.83 8.87
C ASP A 63 8.55 -1.03 7.91
N ARG A 64 9.22 -0.23 7.09
CA ARG A 64 8.53 0.53 6.06
C ARG A 64 8.72 -0.18 4.73
N ASN A 65 7.64 -0.68 4.21
CA ASN A 65 7.67 -1.41 2.95
C ASN A 65 6.96 -0.59 1.88
N ILE A 66 7.49 -0.62 0.67
CA ILE A 66 6.88 0.07 -0.45
C ILE A 66 6.21 -0.96 -1.33
N TYR A 67 4.93 -0.78 -1.56
CA TYR A 67 4.17 -1.67 -2.42
C TYR A 67 3.68 -0.94 -3.65
N ALA A 68 3.77 -1.60 -4.79
CA ALA A 68 3.18 -1.10 -6.01
C ALA A 68 1.88 -1.84 -6.22
N VAL A 69 0.82 -1.11 -6.51
CA VAL A 69 -0.51 -1.68 -6.68
C VAL A 69 -1.03 -1.28 -8.05
N LYS A 70 -1.58 -2.24 -8.76
CA LYS A 70 -2.15 -1.97 -10.06
C LYS A 70 -3.66 -2.19 -9.99
N LEU A 71 -4.41 -1.20 -10.49
CA LEU A 71 -5.86 -1.27 -10.47
C LEU A 71 -6.40 -1.11 -11.88
N ASN A 72 -7.55 -1.68 -12.14
CA ASN A 72 -8.21 -1.48 -13.42
C ASN A 72 -9.02 -0.19 -13.37
N ASP A 73 -9.71 0.13 -14.44
CA ASP A 73 -10.51 1.35 -14.50
C ASP A 73 -11.62 1.38 -13.48
N GLY A 74 -12.07 0.24 -13.02
CA GLY A 74 -13.09 0.17 -12.00
C GLY A 74 -12.54 0.21 -10.59
N LEU A 75 -11.26 0.48 -10.46
CA LEU A 75 -10.58 0.59 -9.17
C LEU A 75 -10.51 -0.73 -8.42
N GLU A 76 -10.54 -1.81 -9.15
CA GLU A 76 -10.30 -3.11 -8.55
C GLU A 76 -8.83 -3.42 -8.65
N VAL A 77 -8.26 -3.94 -7.57
CA VAL A 77 -6.84 -4.24 -7.54
C VAL A 77 -6.59 -5.50 -8.36
N GLU A 78 -5.75 -5.38 -9.35
CA GLU A 78 -5.40 -6.51 -10.20
C GLU A 78 -4.14 -7.22 -9.74
N SER A 79 -3.21 -6.47 -9.20
CA SER A 79 -1.98 -7.07 -8.70
C SER A 79 -1.28 -6.10 -7.78
N TYR A 80 -0.39 -6.63 -6.98
CA TYR A 80 0.47 -5.79 -6.17
C TYR A 80 1.79 -6.51 -5.95
N GLU A 81 2.82 -5.75 -5.65
CA GLU A 81 4.10 -6.36 -5.33
C GLU A 81 4.89 -5.43 -4.44
N ARG A 82 5.76 -6.00 -3.64
CA ARG A 82 6.62 -5.20 -2.80
C ARG A 82 7.81 -4.74 -3.63
N LYS A 83 8.00 -3.44 -3.72
CA LYS A 83 9.09 -2.89 -4.49
C LYS A 83 10.34 -2.72 -3.67
N GLY A 84 10.20 -2.55 -2.37
CA GLY A 84 11.38 -2.39 -1.56
C GLY A 84 11.02 -2.32 -0.10
N GLN A 85 12.03 -2.41 0.72
CA GLN A 85 11.87 -2.33 2.15
C GLN A 85 12.91 -1.34 2.66
N LEU A 86 12.43 -0.33 3.39
CA LEU A 86 13.31 0.64 3.96
C LEU A 86 13.36 0.40 5.45
N SER A 87 14.53 0.07 5.92
CA SER A 87 14.69 -0.28 7.31
C SER A 87 14.88 0.96 8.15
N ALA A 88 14.41 0.92 9.36
CA ALA A 88 14.56 2.05 10.25
C ALA A 88 16.02 2.36 10.55
N ARG A 89 16.89 1.41 10.39
CA ARG A 89 18.29 1.67 10.68
C ARG A 89 18.98 2.44 9.58
N GLU A 90 18.33 2.63 8.49
CA GLU A 90 18.93 3.38 7.40
C GLU A 90 19.03 4.86 7.67
#